data_2fb7d59cee4034409b5beb8ae2c16417
#
_entry.id   2fb7d59cee4034409b5beb8ae2c16417
#
_cell.length_a   1.000
_cell.length_b   1.000
_cell.length_c   1.000
_cell.angle_alpha   90.00
_cell.angle_beta   90.00
_cell.angle_gamma   90.00
#
_symmetry.space_group_name_H-M   'P 1'
#
loop_
_entity.id
_entity.type
_entity.pdbx_description
1 polymer ?
#
loop_
_entity_poly.entity_id
_entity_poly.type
_entity_poly.pdbx_seq_one_letter_code
_entity_poly.pdbx_strand_id
1 'polypeptide(L)'
;MNIIYNNFVEAIGNTPLIRLNGPSRETSCDIFGKAEFLNPGGSVKDRAALAIIKEAEEKNYIKQGGTIVEGTAGNTGIGLTLIANSKGYKSIIVMPETQTKEKIDTLRSIGADLRLVPAKPYKDPDNYVRFSERLAKEISKKNNGNTIWANQFDNTANLNGHYNNTGKEIWDQTKGKIDGFVCSSGTGGTIAGVGKALKEKKDKIKIYLSDPKGS
;
A
#
# COMPACT_ATOMS: atom_id res chain seq x y z
N MET A 1 -28.07 1.31 -0.78
CA MET A 1 -27.83 0.18 0.15
C MET A 1 -27.03 0.73 1.32
N ASN A 2 -27.50 0.57 2.55
CA ASN A 2 -26.68 0.86 3.73
C ASN A 2 -25.68 -0.27 3.87
N ILE A 3 -24.38 0.03 3.64
CA ILE A 3 -23.31 -0.93 3.79
C ILE A 3 -22.81 -0.82 5.23
N ILE A 4 -22.91 -1.90 5.98
CA ILE A 4 -22.34 -2.02 7.33
C ILE A 4 -21.12 -2.92 7.20
N TYR A 5 -19.95 -2.40 7.55
CA TYR A 5 -18.71 -3.17 7.63
C TYR A 5 -18.50 -3.70 9.04
N ASN A 6 -18.06 -4.96 9.18
CA ASN A 6 -17.78 -5.57 10.48
C ASN A 6 -16.45 -5.10 11.07
N ASN A 7 -15.54 -4.66 10.23
CA ASN A 7 -14.24 -4.19 10.64
C ASN A 7 -13.62 -3.25 9.60
N PHE A 8 -12.52 -2.64 9.96
CA PHE A 8 -11.80 -1.65 9.16
C PHE A 8 -11.27 -2.19 7.83
N VAL A 9 -10.91 -3.47 7.80
CA VAL A 9 -10.31 -4.13 6.61
C VAL A 9 -11.31 -4.22 5.46
N GLU A 10 -12.59 -4.42 5.77
CA GLU A 10 -13.66 -4.52 4.76
C GLU A 10 -13.93 -3.20 4.02
N ALA A 11 -13.55 -2.08 4.63
CA ALA A 11 -13.70 -0.75 4.03
C ALA A 11 -12.54 -0.38 3.06
N ILE A 12 -11.51 -1.22 2.95
CA ILE A 12 -10.37 -0.97 2.05
C ILE A 12 -10.77 -1.33 0.61
N GLY A 13 -10.53 -0.40 -0.29
CA GLY A 13 -10.85 -0.58 -1.71
C GLY A 13 -12.25 -0.07 -2.08
N ASN A 14 -12.73 -0.48 -3.24
CA ASN A 14 -13.99 -0.02 -3.85
C ASN A 14 -14.13 1.52 -3.86
N THR A 15 -13.01 2.22 -3.95
CA THR A 15 -12.97 3.67 -3.99
C THR A 15 -13.62 4.20 -5.28
N PRO A 16 -14.32 5.33 -5.25
CA PRO A 16 -14.97 5.86 -6.43
C PRO A 16 -13.98 6.43 -7.45
N LEU A 17 -14.42 6.50 -8.72
CA LEU A 17 -13.83 7.37 -9.72
C LEU A 17 -14.54 8.72 -9.69
N ILE A 18 -13.77 9.81 -9.60
CA ILE A 18 -14.27 11.18 -9.57
C ILE A 18 -13.84 11.89 -10.84
N ARG A 19 -14.77 12.47 -11.59
CA ARG A 19 -14.45 13.25 -12.78
C ARG A 19 -13.71 14.54 -12.40
N LEU A 20 -12.56 14.76 -13.01
CA LEU A 20 -11.74 15.94 -12.79
C LEU A 20 -12.11 17.02 -13.83
N ASN A 21 -13.03 17.91 -13.47
CA ASN A 21 -13.62 18.86 -14.40
C ASN A 21 -12.61 19.83 -15.05
N GLY A 22 -11.62 20.34 -14.29
CA GLY A 22 -10.58 21.22 -14.82
C GLY A 22 -9.76 20.54 -15.92
N PRO A 23 -9.00 19.50 -15.61
CA PRO A 23 -8.21 18.76 -16.60
C PRO A 23 -9.04 18.23 -17.77
N SER A 24 -10.29 17.82 -17.51
CA SER A 24 -11.16 17.31 -18.58
C SER A 24 -11.53 18.40 -19.60
N ARG A 25 -11.78 19.63 -19.14
CA ARG A 25 -12.06 20.77 -20.05
C ARG A 25 -10.83 21.18 -20.85
N GLU A 26 -9.67 21.26 -20.18
CA GLU A 26 -8.43 21.70 -20.80
C GLU A 26 -7.94 20.78 -21.90
N THR A 27 -8.17 19.47 -21.73
CA THR A 27 -7.69 18.43 -22.66
C THR A 27 -8.75 17.93 -23.63
N SER A 28 -10.01 18.33 -23.46
CA SER A 28 -11.16 17.76 -24.19
C SER A 28 -11.29 16.24 -24.05
N CYS A 29 -10.81 15.69 -22.93
CA CYS A 29 -10.87 14.27 -22.57
C CYS A 29 -11.69 14.06 -21.31
N ASP A 30 -12.23 12.88 -21.11
CA ASP A 30 -12.82 12.50 -19.83
C ASP A 30 -11.72 11.98 -18.89
N ILE A 31 -11.32 12.81 -17.93
CA ILE A 31 -10.28 12.49 -16.94
C ILE A 31 -10.91 12.21 -15.59
N PHE A 32 -10.59 11.06 -15.02
CA PHE A 32 -11.08 10.61 -13.71
C PHE A 32 -9.92 10.36 -12.75
N GLY A 33 -10.10 10.75 -11.48
CA GLY A 33 -9.24 10.39 -10.37
C GLY A 33 -9.82 9.22 -9.57
N LYS A 34 -9.04 8.18 -9.36
CA LYS A 34 -9.37 7.10 -8.42
C LYS A 34 -9.13 7.61 -6.99
N ALA A 35 -10.21 7.77 -6.21
CA ALA A 35 -10.17 8.47 -4.92
C ALA A 35 -9.57 7.61 -3.79
N GLU A 36 -8.28 7.26 -3.90
CA GLU A 36 -7.58 6.40 -2.95
C GLU A 36 -7.42 7.00 -1.53
N PHE A 37 -7.61 8.31 -1.38
CA PHE A 37 -7.68 8.99 -0.09
C PHE A 37 -8.92 8.61 0.73
N LEU A 38 -9.89 7.94 0.14
CA LEU A 38 -11.08 7.42 0.82
C LEU A 38 -10.86 6.03 1.43
N ASN A 39 -9.71 5.41 1.21
CA ASN A 39 -9.35 4.25 2.02
C ASN A 39 -9.21 4.64 3.50
N PRO A 40 -9.48 3.74 4.43
CA PRO A 40 -9.46 4.04 5.88
C PRO A 40 -8.17 4.66 6.42
N GLY A 41 -7.00 4.27 5.90
CA GLY A 41 -5.70 4.87 6.23
C GLY A 41 -5.34 6.07 5.35
N GLY A 42 -6.26 6.53 4.51
CA GLY A 42 -6.13 7.73 3.70
C GLY A 42 -5.27 7.59 2.44
N SER A 43 -4.95 6.38 1.99
CA SER A 43 -4.10 6.22 0.81
C SER A 43 -4.25 4.88 0.09
N VAL A 44 -3.68 4.80 -1.12
CA VAL A 44 -3.56 3.56 -1.90
C VAL A 44 -2.74 2.47 -1.17
N LYS A 45 -1.94 2.83 -0.19
CA LYS A 45 -1.08 1.89 0.54
C LYS A 45 -1.87 0.92 1.43
N ASP A 46 -3.08 1.24 1.80
CA ASP A 46 -3.96 0.32 2.52
C ASP A 46 -4.22 -0.95 1.70
N ARG A 47 -4.34 -0.80 0.38
CA ARG A 47 -4.50 -1.95 -0.53
C ARG A 47 -3.26 -2.83 -0.58
N ALA A 48 -2.07 -2.21 -0.67
CA ALA A 48 -0.81 -2.94 -0.66
C ALA A 48 -0.63 -3.69 0.68
N ALA A 49 -0.89 -3.00 1.80
CA ALA A 49 -0.83 -3.58 3.14
C ALA A 49 -1.79 -4.77 3.27
N LEU A 50 -3.03 -4.62 2.81
CA LEU A 50 -4.03 -5.69 2.84
C LEU A 50 -3.60 -6.90 2.01
N ALA A 51 -3.08 -6.68 0.81
CA ALA A 51 -2.64 -7.77 -0.06
C ALA A 51 -1.45 -8.55 0.55
N ILE A 52 -0.47 -7.83 1.12
CA ILE A 52 0.69 -8.43 1.78
C ILE A 52 0.26 -9.29 2.98
N ILE A 53 -0.62 -8.77 3.83
CA ILE A 53 -1.08 -9.49 5.01
C ILE A 53 -1.93 -10.71 4.62
N LYS A 54 -2.86 -10.57 3.67
CA LYS A 54 -3.67 -11.69 3.18
C LYS A 54 -2.81 -12.82 2.61
N GLU A 55 -1.83 -12.50 1.76
CA GLU A 55 -0.93 -13.52 1.22
C GLU A 55 -0.12 -14.21 2.32
N ALA A 56 0.34 -13.46 3.32
CA ALA A 56 1.05 -14.04 4.46
C ALA A 56 0.18 -14.97 5.31
N GLU A 57 -1.10 -14.64 5.49
CA GLU A 57 -2.09 -15.49 6.15
C GLU A 57 -2.36 -16.78 5.35
N GLU A 58 -2.60 -16.65 4.04
CA GLU A 58 -2.86 -17.78 3.14
C GLU A 58 -1.68 -18.74 3.07
N LYS A 59 -0.46 -18.23 3.15
CA LYS A 59 0.78 -19.03 3.18
C LYS A 59 1.16 -19.51 4.59
N ASN A 60 0.37 -19.20 5.61
CA ASN A 60 0.66 -19.49 7.02
C ASN A 60 2.00 -18.89 7.54
N TYR A 61 2.45 -17.78 6.95
CA TYR A 61 3.66 -17.07 7.40
C TYR A 61 3.41 -16.23 8.66
N ILE A 62 2.16 -15.89 8.93
CA ILE A 62 1.73 -15.20 10.15
C ILE A 62 0.44 -15.84 10.68
N LYS A 63 0.33 -15.93 12.00
CA LYS A 63 -0.83 -16.45 12.74
C LYS A 63 -1.27 -15.43 13.77
N GLN A 64 -2.46 -15.61 14.33
CA GLN A 64 -3.02 -14.77 15.40
C GLN A 64 -1.96 -14.37 16.45
N GLY A 65 -1.91 -13.10 16.80
CA GLY A 65 -0.91 -12.55 17.72
C GLY A 65 0.49 -12.36 17.13
N GLY A 66 0.68 -12.63 15.84
CA GLY A 66 1.94 -12.45 15.13
C GLY A 66 2.36 -10.99 15.01
N THR A 67 3.56 -10.77 14.50
CA THR A 67 4.15 -9.44 14.37
C THR A 67 4.44 -9.10 12.91
N ILE A 68 4.05 -7.91 12.48
CA ILE A 68 4.34 -7.35 11.17
C ILE A 68 5.40 -6.28 11.32
N VAL A 69 6.49 -6.38 10.58
CA VAL A 69 7.59 -5.39 10.59
C VAL A 69 7.70 -4.76 9.21
N GLU A 70 7.84 -3.45 9.15
CA GLU A 70 8.06 -2.74 7.89
C GLU A 70 8.95 -1.51 8.07
N GLY A 71 9.84 -1.31 7.09
CA GLY A 71 10.61 -0.08 6.94
C GLY A 71 9.92 0.86 5.96
N THR A 72 9.34 1.95 6.45
CA THR A 72 8.59 2.87 5.59
C THR A 72 8.63 4.32 6.07
N ALA A 73 8.55 5.23 5.11
CA ALA A 73 8.49 6.67 5.37
C ALA A 73 7.05 7.21 5.59
N GLY A 74 6.03 6.34 5.71
CA GLY A 74 4.68 6.85 5.96
C GLY A 74 3.52 5.88 5.70
N ASN A 75 2.78 6.10 4.63
CA ASN A 75 1.44 5.53 4.40
C ASN A 75 1.33 4.00 4.48
N THR A 76 2.37 3.27 4.07
CA THR A 76 2.35 1.80 4.19
C THR A 76 2.33 1.38 5.66
N GLY A 77 3.09 2.07 6.51
CA GLY A 77 3.05 1.83 7.96
C GLY A 77 1.68 2.07 8.56
N ILE A 78 0.97 3.11 8.11
CA ILE A 78 -0.40 3.40 8.56
C ILE A 78 -1.32 2.25 8.16
N GLY A 79 -1.34 1.85 6.88
CA GLY A 79 -2.18 0.75 6.40
C GLY A 79 -1.90 -0.57 7.12
N LEU A 80 -0.61 -0.93 7.28
CA LEU A 80 -0.21 -2.15 8.00
C LEU A 80 -0.67 -2.13 9.46
N THR A 81 -0.51 -0.99 10.16
CA THR A 81 -0.90 -0.87 11.57
C THR A 81 -2.40 -0.96 11.76
N LEU A 82 -3.20 -0.29 10.91
CA LEU A 82 -4.66 -0.36 10.98
C LEU A 82 -5.17 -1.78 10.76
N ILE A 83 -4.62 -2.49 9.77
CA ILE A 83 -4.98 -3.88 9.50
C ILE A 83 -4.50 -4.79 10.64
N ALA A 84 -3.29 -4.57 11.16
CA ALA A 84 -2.76 -5.31 12.31
C ALA A 84 -3.69 -5.21 13.51
N ASN A 85 -4.11 -4.00 13.87
CA ASN A 85 -5.05 -3.77 14.98
C ASN A 85 -6.38 -4.49 14.74
N SER A 86 -6.93 -4.39 13.53
CA SER A 86 -8.21 -5.04 13.18
C SER A 86 -8.15 -6.57 13.24
N LYS A 87 -6.97 -7.15 13.00
CA LYS A 87 -6.76 -8.61 12.94
C LYS A 87 -6.05 -9.19 14.16
N GLY A 88 -5.73 -8.38 15.18
CA GLY A 88 -5.05 -8.82 16.40
C GLY A 88 -3.56 -9.17 16.20
N TYR A 89 -2.90 -8.50 15.26
CA TYR A 89 -1.44 -8.55 15.08
C TYR A 89 -0.75 -7.38 15.79
N LYS A 90 0.54 -7.51 15.98
CA LYS A 90 1.42 -6.40 16.39
C LYS A 90 2.05 -5.77 15.16
N SER A 91 2.24 -4.46 15.16
CA SER A 91 2.94 -3.75 14.09
C SER A 91 4.16 -3.01 14.63
N ILE A 92 5.29 -3.24 13.98
CA ILE A 92 6.55 -2.51 14.25
C ILE A 92 6.94 -1.78 12.97
N ILE A 93 6.95 -0.45 13.04
CA ILE A 93 7.27 0.40 11.91
C ILE A 93 8.61 1.08 12.15
N VAL A 94 9.55 0.86 11.24
CA VAL A 94 10.86 1.51 11.22
C VAL A 94 10.82 2.69 10.28
N MET A 95 11.19 3.87 10.76
CA MET A 95 11.04 5.12 10.02
C MET A 95 12.28 6.01 10.22
N PRO A 96 12.75 6.74 9.19
CA PRO A 96 13.78 7.75 9.38
C PRO A 96 13.28 8.87 10.29
N GLU A 97 14.09 9.30 11.25
CA GLU A 97 13.77 10.38 12.20
C GLU A 97 13.52 11.74 11.53
N THR A 98 13.95 11.89 10.27
CA THR A 98 13.75 13.11 9.47
C THR A 98 12.35 13.24 8.89
N GLN A 99 11.46 12.28 9.13
CA GLN A 99 10.07 12.37 8.69
C GLN A 99 9.28 13.43 9.46
N THR A 100 8.20 13.90 8.85
CA THR A 100 7.37 14.94 9.46
C THR A 100 6.77 14.47 10.79
N LYS A 101 6.66 15.39 11.75
CA LYS A 101 6.04 15.12 13.04
C LYS A 101 4.62 14.54 12.90
N GLU A 102 3.85 15.04 11.93
CA GLU A 102 2.50 14.55 11.64
C GLU A 102 2.46 13.05 11.36
N LYS A 103 3.37 12.52 10.52
CA LYS A 103 3.45 11.09 10.22
C LYS A 103 3.86 10.26 11.43
N ILE A 104 4.81 10.77 12.20
CA ILE A 104 5.28 10.14 13.44
C ILE A 104 4.12 10.05 14.45
N ASP A 105 3.43 11.15 14.68
CA ASP A 105 2.32 11.23 15.62
C ASP A 105 1.13 10.37 15.16
N THR A 106 0.83 10.35 13.86
CA THR A 106 -0.21 9.47 13.29
C THR A 106 0.09 8.00 13.59
N LEU A 107 1.30 7.52 13.31
CA LEU A 107 1.65 6.11 13.56
C LEU A 107 1.59 5.76 15.05
N ARG A 108 2.02 6.64 15.92
CA ARG A 108 1.93 6.45 17.37
C ARG A 108 0.49 6.42 17.85
N SER A 109 -0.36 7.34 17.36
CA SER A 109 -1.76 7.44 17.77
C SER A 109 -2.59 6.23 17.40
N ILE A 110 -2.25 5.54 16.31
CA ILE A 110 -2.89 4.30 15.89
C ILE A 110 -2.26 3.04 16.51
N GLY A 111 -1.27 3.19 17.41
CA GLY A 111 -0.72 2.09 18.20
C GLY A 111 0.43 1.32 17.56
N ALA A 112 1.12 1.87 16.56
CA ALA A 112 2.34 1.26 16.03
C ALA A 112 3.48 1.28 17.07
N ASP A 113 4.23 0.19 17.21
CA ASP A 113 5.56 0.23 17.82
C ASP A 113 6.52 0.90 16.83
N LEU A 114 6.69 2.22 16.97
CA LEU A 114 7.44 3.04 16.05
C LEU A 114 8.90 3.14 16.46
N ARG A 115 9.79 2.71 15.57
CA ARG A 115 11.26 2.77 15.72
C ARG A 115 11.81 3.84 14.80
N LEU A 116 12.25 4.96 15.38
CA LEU A 116 12.93 6.02 14.63
C LEU A 116 14.43 5.67 14.53
N VAL A 117 14.97 5.81 13.32
CA VAL A 117 16.38 5.56 13.02
C VAL A 117 16.96 6.75 12.24
N PRO A 118 18.28 6.99 12.30
CA PRO A 118 18.92 8.03 11.49
C PRO A 118 18.63 7.84 9.99
N ALA A 119 18.44 8.95 9.29
CA ALA A 119 18.27 8.93 7.84
C ALA A 119 19.59 8.55 7.16
N LYS A 120 19.62 7.42 6.50
CA LYS A 120 20.80 6.90 5.79
C LYS A 120 20.46 6.44 4.37
N PRO A 121 21.43 6.51 3.43
CA PRO A 121 21.25 5.99 2.08
C PRO A 121 20.90 4.51 2.08
N TYR A 122 20.16 4.04 1.05
CA TYR A 122 19.73 2.65 0.94
C TYR A 122 20.87 1.61 1.00
N LYS A 123 22.07 1.99 0.55
CA LYS A 123 23.27 1.11 0.61
C LYS A 123 23.80 0.90 2.03
N ASP A 124 23.50 1.80 2.95
CA ASP A 124 23.92 1.69 4.35
C ASP A 124 23.14 0.57 5.05
N PRO A 125 23.80 -0.34 5.78
CA PRO A 125 23.12 -1.40 6.52
C PRO A 125 22.11 -0.89 7.55
N ASP A 126 22.27 0.32 8.05
CA ASP A 126 21.36 0.95 9.03
C ASP A 126 20.27 1.81 8.35
N ASN A 127 20.15 1.77 7.03
CA ASN A 127 18.98 2.33 6.36
C ASN A 127 17.71 1.68 6.93
N TYR A 128 16.66 2.46 7.11
CA TYR A 128 15.42 2.03 7.77
C TYR A 128 14.78 0.77 7.14
N VAL A 129 14.91 0.56 5.82
CA VAL A 129 14.41 -0.65 5.14
C VAL A 129 15.25 -1.86 5.54
N ARG A 130 16.59 -1.75 5.45
CA ARG A 130 17.51 -2.84 5.81
C ARG A 130 17.47 -3.16 7.30
N PHE A 131 17.35 -2.13 8.13
CA PHE A 131 17.19 -2.29 9.57
C PHE A 131 15.90 -3.06 9.88
N SER A 132 14.76 -2.73 9.21
CA SER A 132 13.50 -3.42 9.42
C SER A 132 13.56 -4.91 9.04
N GLU A 133 14.30 -5.27 7.99
CA GLU A 133 14.54 -6.66 7.61
C GLU A 133 15.28 -7.43 8.71
N ARG A 134 16.39 -6.86 9.24
CA ARG A 134 17.14 -7.48 10.34
C ARG A 134 16.29 -7.64 11.59
N LEU A 135 15.55 -6.58 11.94
CA LEU A 135 14.66 -6.58 13.09
C LEU A 135 13.57 -7.66 12.96
N ALA A 136 12.97 -7.81 11.79
CA ALA A 136 11.99 -8.86 11.54
C ALA A 136 12.58 -10.26 11.75
N LYS A 137 13.79 -10.52 11.24
CA LYS A 137 14.52 -11.78 11.44
C LYS A 137 14.82 -12.05 12.93
N GLU A 138 15.22 -11.03 13.69
CA GLU A 138 15.50 -11.15 15.13
C GLU A 138 14.23 -11.45 15.93
N ILE A 139 13.13 -10.77 15.65
CA ILE A 139 11.84 -10.99 16.31
C ILE A 139 11.29 -12.37 15.96
N SER A 140 11.39 -12.77 14.70
CA SER A 140 10.97 -14.09 14.22
C SER A 140 11.63 -15.22 15.01
N LYS A 141 12.90 -15.10 15.32
CA LYS A 141 13.62 -16.08 16.17
C LYS A 141 13.06 -16.17 17.59
N LYS A 142 12.54 -15.06 18.12
CA LYS A 142 12.05 -14.95 19.50
C LYS A 142 10.58 -15.40 19.64
N ASN A 143 9.80 -15.38 18.57
CA ASN A 143 8.36 -15.72 18.59
C ASN A 143 8.00 -16.92 17.72
N ASN A 144 8.92 -17.88 17.62
CA ASN A 144 8.70 -19.15 16.90
C ASN A 144 8.30 -18.98 15.44
N GLY A 145 8.86 -18.00 14.76
CA GLY A 145 8.59 -17.75 13.35
C GLY A 145 7.32 -16.96 13.05
N ASN A 146 6.55 -16.53 14.06
CA ASN A 146 5.30 -15.81 13.86
C ASN A 146 5.54 -14.29 13.62
N THR A 147 6.40 -13.99 12.65
CA THR A 147 6.73 -12.61 12.25
C THR A 147 6.96 -12.53 10.76
N ILE A 148 6.39 -11.53 10.12
CA ILE A 148 6.69 -11.20 8.73
C ILE A 148 7.39 -9.86 8.62
N TRP A 149 8.32 -9.76 7.66
CA TRP A 149 8.74 -8.50 7.08
C TRP A 149 7.88 -8.23 5.86
N ALA A 150 7.11 -7.13 5.88
CA ALA A 150 6.15 -6.85 4.82
C ALA A 150 6.82 -6.57 3.47
N ASN A 151 8.02 -5.91 3.49
CA ASN A 151 8.87 -5.69 2.31
C ASN A 151 8.10 -5.17 1.09
N GLN A 152 7.45 -4.02 1.25
CA GLN A 152 6.57 -3.46 0.22
C GLN A 152 7.22 -3.28 -1.17
N PHE A 153 8.55 -3.18 -1.22
CA PHE A 153 9.27 -2.94 -2.48
C PHE A 153 9.43 -4.21 -3.33
N ASP A 154 9.74 -5.35 -2.71
CA ASP A 154 10.02 -6.60 -3.42
C ASP A 154 8.91 -7.63 -3.28
N ASN A 155 7.98 -7.44 -2.35
CA ASN A 155 6.88 -8.37 -2.13
C ASN A 155 5.84 -8.27 -3.25
N THR A 156 5.79 -9.29 -4.09
CA THR A 156 4.87 -9.36 -5.24
C THR A 156 3.40 -9.36 -4.86
N ALA A 157 3.04 -9.64 -3.61
CA ALA A 157 1.67 -9.51 -3.11
C ALA A 157 1.13 -8.09 -3.32
N ASN A 158 1.96 -7.06 -3.22
CA ASN A 158 1.61 -5.67 -3.52
C ASN A 158 1.10 -5.53 -4.96
N LEU A 159 1.87 -6.00 -5.94
CA LEU A 159 1.45 -6.00 -7.35
C LEU A 159 0.18 -6.83 -7.57
N ASN A 160 0.14 -8.04 -7.03
CA ASN A 160 -0.99 -8.95 -7.18
C ASN A 160 -2.28 -8.39 -6.59
N GLY A 161 -2.21 -7.68 -5.47
CA GLY A 161 -3.34 -6.98 -4.87
C GLY A 161 -3.93 -5.93 -5.79
N HIS A 162 -3.09 -5.14 -6.44
CA HIS A 162 -3.54 -4.15 -7.43
C HIS A 162 -4.05 -4.78 -8.72
N TYR A 163 -3.44 -5.88 -9.18
CA TYR A 163 -3.90 -6.63 -10.34
C TYR A 163 -5.32 -7.21 -10.11
N ASN A 164 -5.51 -7.90 -8.99
CA ASN A 164 -6.76 -8.61 -8.71
C ASN A 164 -7.91 -7.69 -8.29
N ASN A 165 -7.62 -6.51 -7.71
CA ASN A 165 -8.64 -5.62 -7.17
C ASN A 165 -8.67 -4.26 -7.86
N THR A 166 -7.63 -3.43 -7.73
CA THR A 166 -7.65 -2.04 -8.23
C THR A 166 -7.86 -1.97 -9.73
N GLY A 167 -7.16 -2.81 -10.49
CA GLY A 167 -7.30 -2.88 -11.94
C GLY A 167 -8.70 -3.33 -12.36
N LYS A 168 -9.26 -4.31 -11.64
CA LYS A 168 -10.63 -4.78 -11.87
C LYS A 168 -11.66 -3.69 -11.55
N GLU A 169 -11.52 -3.01 -10.41
CA GLU A 169 -12.41 -1.90 -10.04
C GLU A 169 -12.43 -0.81 -11.11
N ILE A 170 -11.25 -0.40 -11.61
CA ILE A 170 -11.14 0.62 -12.67
C ILE A 170 -11.83 0.13 -13.94
N TRP A 171 -11.60 -1.11 -14.35
CA TRP A 171 -12.24 -1.69 -15.52
C TRP A 171 -13.77 -1.70 -15.41
N ASP A 172 -14.28 -2.17 -14.28
CA ASP A 172 -15.72 -2.27 -14.04
C ASP A 172 -16.38 -0.89 -13.95
N GLN A 173 -15.76 0.05 -13.22
CA GLN A 173 -16.25 1.42 -13.06
C GLN A 173 -16.29 2.21 -14.39
N THR A 174 -15.31 1.97 -15.26
CA THR A 174 -15.27 2.58 -16.60
C THR A 174 -16.09 1.80 -17.63
N LYS A 175 -16.65 0.64 -17.25
CA LYS A 175 -17.34 -0.29 -18.18
C LYS A 175 -16.44 -0.64 -19.39
N GLY A 176 -15.15 -0.76 -19.17
CA GLY A 176 -14.15 -1.01 -20.21
C GLY A 176 -13.87 0.19 -21.14
N LYS A 177 -14.51 1.33 -20.92
CA LYS A 177 -14.28 2.56 -21.70
C LYS A 177 -13.12 3.37 -21.11
N ILE A 178 -11.93 2.81 -21.21
CA ILE A 178 -10.68 3.43 -20.75
C ILE A 178 -9.63 3.34 -21.86
N ASP A 179 -8.93 4.44 -22.12
CA ASP A 179 -7.88 4.54 -23.14
C ASP A 179 -6.49 4.71 -22.54
N GLY A 180 -6.40 5.20 -21.31
CA GLY A 180 -5.14 5.39 -20.63
C GLY A 180 -5.26 5.36 -19.10
N PHE A 181 -4.20 4.89 -18.45
CA PHE A 181 -4.01 4.91 -17.01
C PHE A 181 -2.71 5.63 -16.67
N VAL A 182 -2.79 6.60 -15.79
CA VAL A 182 -1.65 7.41 -15.32
C VAL A 182 -1.47 7.18 -13.83
N CYS A 183 -0.26 6.89 -13.40
CA CYS A 183 0.07 6.68 -11.99
C CYS A 183 1.52 7.07 -11.71
N SER A 184 1.79 7.60 -10.51
CA SER A 184 3.16 7.74 -10.00
C SER A 184 3.71 6.39 -9.55
N SER A 185 5.04 6.30 -9.44
CA SER A 185 5.71 5.09 -8.95
C SER A 185 6.48 5.37 -7.66
N GLY A 186 6.08 4.72 -6.57
CA GLY A 186 6.91 4.56 -5.39
C GLY A 186 7.50 3.14 -5.38
N THR A 187 6.69 2.14 -4.98
CA THR A 187 7.08 0.72 -5.04
C THR A 187 6.87 0.08 -6.42
N GLY A 188 6.17 0.74 -7.31
CA GLY A 188 5.79 0.18 -8.62
C GLY A 188 4.54 -0.72 -8.60
N GLY A 189 4.09 -1.18 -7.44
CA GLY A 189 3.01 -2.16 -7.32
C GLY A 189 1.71 -1.73 -7.99
N THR A 190 1.29 -0.47 -7.80
CA THR A 190 0.05 0.07 -8.38
C THR A 190 0.12 0.12 -9.91
N ILE A 191 1.16 0.75 -10.47
CA ILE A 191 1.27 0.91 -11.92
C ILE A 191 1.44 -0.44 -12.62
N ALA A 192 2.24 -1.35 -12.05
CA ALA A 192 2.46 -2.68 -12.60
C ALA A 192 1.19 -3.54 -12.51
N GLY A 193 0.55 -3.61 -11.34
CA GLY A 193 -0.65 -4.44 -11.13
C GLY A 193 -1.84 -3.96 -11.94
N VAL A 194 -2.17 -2.67 -11.88
CA VAL A 194 -3.26 -2.08 -12.66
C VAL A 194 -2.96 -2.15 -14.15
N GLY A 195 -1.74 -1.79 -14.55
CA GLY A 195 -1.32 -1.83 -15.94
C GLY A 195 -1.46 -3.21 -16.55
N LYS A 196 -1.01 -4.26 -15.85
CA LYS A 196 -1.18 -5.65 -16.26
C LYS A 196 -2.66 -6.02 -16.40
N ALA A 197 -3.47 -5.75 -15.40
CA ALA A 197 -4.90 -6.08 -15.40
C ALA A 197 -5.66 -5.40 -16.57
N LEU A 198 -5.37 -4.14 -16.84
CA LEU A 198 -6.02 -3.39 -17.93
C LEU A 198 -5.54 -3.85 -19.30
N LYS A 199 -4.24 -4.10 -19.47
CA LYS A 199 -3.65 -4.58 -20.73
C LYS A 199 -4.17 -5.95 -21.14
N GLU A 200 -4.40 -6.86 -20.21
CA GLU A 200 -5.02 -8.17 -20.49
C GLU A 200 -6.47 -8.06 -20.97
N LYS A 201 -7.20 -7.01 -20.57
CA LYS A 201 -8.56 -6.75 -21.04
C LYS A 201 -8.61 -6.05 -22.40
N LYS A 202 -7.70 -5.09 -22.61
CA LYS A 202 -7.64 -4.28 -23.84
C LYS A 202 -6.19 -3.81 -24.04
N ASP A 203 -5.45 -4.51 -24.88
CA ASP A 203 -4.01 -4.28 -25.12
C ASP A 203 -3.68 -2.83 -25.55
N LYS A 204 -4.60 -2.16 -26.23
CA LYS A 204 -4.42 -0.77 -26.70
C LYS A 204 -4.43 0.27 -25.59
N ILE A 205 -4.81 -0.05 -24.34
CA ILE A 205 -4.77 0.90 -23.21
C ILE A 205 -3.34 1.36 -23.00
N LYS A 206 -3.12 2.65 -22.92
CA LYS A 206 -1.81 3.24 -22.66
C LYS A 206 -1.56 3.36 -21.16
N ILE A 207 -0.37 2.98 -20.71
CA ILE A 207 0.05 3.12 -19.30
C ILE A 207 1.13 4.18 -19.24
N TYR A 208 0.92 5.20 -18.42
CA TYR A 208 1.81 6.35 -18.28
C TYR A 208 2.34 6.43 -16.84
N LEU A 209 3.63 6.65 -16.73
CA LEU A 209 4.28 7.00 -15.47
C LEU A 209 4.29 8.53 -15.34
N SER A 210 3.76 9.02 -14.22
CA SER A 210 3.90 10.42 -13.79
C SER A 210 4.94 10.48 -12.70
N ASP A 211 6.12 11.00 -13.02
CA ASP A 211 7.26 11.03 -12.13
C ASP A 211 7.94 12.39 -12.13
N PRO A 212 8.22 13.00 -10.97
CA PRO A 212 8.91 14.30 -10.93
C PRO A 212 10.38 14.13 -11.37
N LYS A 213 10.96 15.20 -11.91
CA LYS A 213 12.39 15.22 -12.26
C LYS A 213 13.23 14.96 -11.01
N GLY A 214 14.10 13.96 -11.06
CA GLY A 214 15.03 13.61 -9.98
C GLY A 214 14.48 12.64 -8.92
N SER A 215 13.36 12.00 -9.18
CA SER A 215 12.86 10.91 -8.32
C SER A 215 13.62 9.61 -8.58
#